data_c8eae31591cfc9df4896e29224aa8f94
#
_entry.id   c8eae31591cfc9df4896e29224aa8f94
#
_cell.length_a   1.000
_cell.length_b   1.000
_cell.length_c   1.000
_cell.angle_alpha   90.00
_cell.angle_beta   90.00
_cell.angle_gamma   90.00
#
_symmetry.space_group_name_H-M   'P 1'
#
loop_
_entity.id
_entity.type
_entity.pdbx_description
1 polymer ?
#
loop_
_entity_poly.entity_id
_entity_poly.type
_entity_poly.pdbx_seq_one_letter_code
_entity_poly.pdbx_strand_id
1 'polypeptide(L)'
;MQKHNIKINPRKPYKRMRMKWLLFFLIIAVVIVWFGKKDKQETKPQPEVVQPLEEPRDDYVYLEESPDIRVVLQAGNYSGIYHAKVELTFPDGGYILTCINEQWEKHLIPAKNSVSIGIGAEFDFSITQDMLIAAVACQEDKPIIVNSLERNREVCRYYGRMEITLEDAGLLVVNALPLETYLCGVVPSEMPASYEEEALKAQAILARTYAYKYLIEPAYPEFQAHVDDSIAFQVYGNLDNNAVTSKAVSDTAGILLFSDRSLAEVYYYSTSCGYGTDGTAWGGEGQEYLKATRIGKGTLKSADRSKSGEEAEEYYLQKLEEEQTFRNMIEAPFVDGYESSEGWYRWSACDVQMNTEAILARMKERYEANPNVILTKNKEGEFVSKPVKSLGDIKNIKVEERGAGGVCRSVIIEGSKNTYKVLLEYNIRYVLNGSGTSVIKADGTETYCKTLLPSGFFYLDTVHFGQNVISYNIYGGGYGHGVGLSQNGANQMAKLGMNCQEILFKFFPGTVFVSYENHS
;
A
#
# COMPACT_ATOMS: atom_id res chain seq x y z
N MET A 1 -10.12 0.84 43.74
CA MET A 1 -9.01 1.62 43.15
C MET A 1 -7.85 0.65 42.94
N GLN A 2 -7.83 -0.03 41.80
CA GLN A 2 -6.69 -0.83 41.39
C GLN A 2 -5.70 0.11 40.69
N LYS A 3 -4.50 0.20 41.24
CA LYS A 3 -3.39 0.94 40.61
C LYS A 3 -2.90 0.10 39.43
N HIS A 4 -3.25 0.48 38.23
CA HIS A 4 -2.61 -0.07 37.03
C HIS A 4 -1.22 0.57 36.93
N ASN A 5 -0.20 -0.24 37.18
CA ASN A 5 1.19 0.13 36.92
C ASN A 5 1.42 0.01 35.41
N ILE A 6 1.41 1.14 34.74
CA ILE A 6 1.95 1.22 33.37
C ILE A 6 3.45 0.99 33.47
N LYS A 7 3.91 -0.21 33.11
CA LYS A 7 5.34 -0.48 32.94
C LYS A 7 5.80 0.18 31.65
N ILE A 8 6.24 1.42 31.74
CA ILE A 8 7.04 2.05 30.69
C ILE A 8 8.44 1.48 30.85
N ASN A 9 8.88 0.69 29.88
CA ASN A 9 10.26 0.18 29.85
C ASN A 9 11.15 1.34 29.38
N PRO A 10 12.01 1.92 30.24
CA PRO A 10 12.85 3.04 29.85
C PRO A 10 13.88 2.54 28.85
N ARG A 11 13.69 2.84 27.58
CA ARG A 11 14.74 2.65 26.57
C ARG A 11 15.74 3.79 26.73
N LYS A 12 17.03 3.44 26.73
CA LYS A 12 18.12 4.38 26.89
C LYS A 12 18.09 5.44 25.79
N PRO A 13 18.31 6.72 26.12
CA PRO A 13 18.51 7.75 25.11
C PRO A 13 19.73 7.40 24.25
N TYR A 14 19.55 7.49 22.94
CA TYR A 14 20.58 7.13 21.97
C TYR A 14 21.73 8.13 22.00
N LYS A 15 22.93 7.68 22.41
CA LYS A 15 24.16 8.37 22.10
C LYS A 15 24.50 8.15 20.63
N ARG A 16 24.63 9.25 19.87
CA ARG A 16 25.27 9.24 18.54
C ARG A 16 26.54 8.42 18.57
N MET A 17 26.49 7.16 18.13
CA MET A 17 27.70 6.37 17.93
C MET A 17 28.02 6.38 16.44
N ARG A 18 29.06 7.15 16.09
CA ARG A 18 29.73 7.06 14.79
C ARG A 18 30.08 5.60 14.52
N MET A 19 29.59 5.14 13.39
CA MET A 19 29.94 3.94 12.65
C MET A 19 31.24 3.25 13.15
N LYS A 20 31.07 2.11 13.83
CA LYS A 20 32.02 0.99 13.77
C LYS A 20 31.43 -0.27 14.40
N TRP A 21 31.23 -1.29 13.51
CA TRP A 21 31.33 -2.73 13.79
C TRP A 21 30.18 -3.41 14.56
N LEU A 22 29.33 -4.16 13.82
CA LEU A 22 29.38 -5.64 13.70
C LEU A 22 29.33 -6.44 15.02
N LEU A 23 28.35 -7.34 15.03
CA LEU A 23 28.29 -8.59 15.77
C LEU A 23 27.83 -8.51 17.24
N PHE A 24 26.63 -8.96 17.50
CA PHE A 24 26.47 -10.17 18.31
C PHE A 24 25.10 -10.79 18.13
N PHE A 25 25.13 -11.93 17.50
CA PHE A 25 24.10 -12.97 17.54
C PHE A 25 24.13 -13.69 18.89
N LEU A 26 22.98 -14.17 19.32
CA LEU A 26 22.81 -15.51 19.91
C LEU A 26 21.36 -15.61 20.40
N ILE A 27 20.46 -16.31 19.65
CA ILE A 27 20.26 -17.78 19.67
C ILE A 27 20.01 -18.31 21.08
N ILE A 28 18.85 -18.89 21.24
CA ILE A 28 18.78 -20.30 21.68
C ILE A 28 17.45 -20.88 21.17
N ALA A 29 17.58 -21.79 20.21
CA ALA A 29 16.55 -22.77 19.90
C ALA A 29 16.74 -23.98 20.82
N VAL A 30 15.67 -24.52 21.33
CA VAL A 30 15.69 -25.90 21.87
C VAL A 30 14.57 -26.68 21.24
N VAL A 31 14.99 -27.63 20.45
CA VAL A 31 14.19 -28.67 19.84
C VAL A 31 13.93 -29.76 20.89
N ILE A 32 12.68 -30.23 20.99
CA ILE A 32 12.42 -31.59 21.49
C ILE A 32 11.42 -32.27 20.58
N VAL A 33 11.93 -33.27 19.88
CA VAL A 33 11.18 -34.28 19.16
C VAL A 33 10.70 -35.35 20.15
N TRP A 34 9.45 -35.75 20.09
CA TRP A 34 9.09 -37.12 20.48
C TRP A 34 7.95 -37.71 19.65
N PHE A 35 8.14 -38.95 19.27
CA PHE A 35 7.30 -39.85 18.48
C PHE A 35 6.15 -40.47 19.30
N GLY A 36 5.05 -40.81 18.61
CA GLY A 36 4.06 -41.72 19.20
C GLY A 36 2.87 -42.09 18.32
N LYS A 37 3.01 -43.11 17.59
CA LYS A 37 2.10 -44.18 17.09
C LYS A 37 0.61 -43.93 16.80
N LYS A 38 0.28 -44.45 15.60
CA LYS A 38 -1.01 -44.68 14.95
C LYS A 38 -2.06 -45.42 15.77
N ASP A 39 -3.32 -45.03 15.57
CA ASP A 39 -4.41 -45.97 15.38
C ASP A 39 -5.46 -45.39 14.42
N LYS A 40 -5.93 -46.24 13.48
CA LYS A 40 -6.92 -45.93 12.47
C LYS A 40 -8.34 -46.08 13.02
N GLN A 41 -9.18 -45.07 12.86
CA GLN A 41 -10.64 -45.24 12.78
C GLN A 41 -11.19 -44.36 11.67
N GLU A 42 -12.01 -44.96 10.79
CA GLU A 42 -12.75 -44.30 9.72
C GLU A 42 -13.81 -43.37 10.27
N THR A 43 -13.83 -42.11 9.86
CA THR A 43 -14.92 -41.17 10.11
C THR A 43 -15.29 -40.42 8.83
N LYS A 44 -16.58 -40.13 8.70
CA LYS A 44 -17.29 -39.45 7.59
C LYS A 44 -16.66 -38.12 7.21
N PRO A 45 -16.85 -37.63 5.95
CA PRO A 45 -16.27 -36.37 5.53
C PRO A 45 -16.84 -35.20 6.30
N GLN A 46 -16.00 -34.58 7.10
CA GLN A 46 -16.21 -33.22 7.64
C GLN A 46 -15.66 -32.20 6.62
N PRO A 47 -16.13 -30.95 6.64
CA PRO A 47 -15.63 -29.93 5.73
C PRO A 47 -14.12 -29.76 5.92
N GLU A 48 -13.41 -29.56 4.81
CA GLU A 48 -11.96 -29.45 4.74
C GLU A 48 -11.41 -28.45 5.76
N VAL A 49 -10.74 -29.01 6.74
CA VAL A 49 -10.00 -28.28 7.74
C VAL A 49 -8.74 -27.73 7.08
N VAL A 50 -8.49 -26.44 7.33
CA VAL A 50 -7.22 -25.73 7.19
C VAL A 50 -6.03 -26.69 7.05
N GLN A 51 -5.27 -26.57 5.94
CA GLN A 51 -4.01 -27.30 5.80
C GLN A 51 -3.12 -27.02 7.02
N PRO A 52 -2.44 -28.06 7.55
CA PRO A 52 -1.53 -27.86 8.68
C PRO A 52 -0.48 -26.81 8.32
N LEU A 53 -0.27 -25.86 9.22
CA LEU A 53 0.82 -24.89 9.11
C LEU A 53 2.13 -25.65 8.90
N GLU A 54 2.83 -25.38 7.79
CA GLU A 54 4.19 -25.90 7.59
C GLU A 54 5.12 -25.24 8.60
N GLU A 55 5.97 -26.04 9.27
CA GLU A 55 6.95 -25.50 10.21
C GLU A 55 7.94 -24.59 9.46
N PRO A 56 8.22 -23.40 10.00
CA PRO A 56 9.09 -22.41 9.36
C PRO A 56 10.56 -22.83 9.35
N ARG A 57 11.37 -22.19 8.47
CA ARG A 57 12.83 -22.39 8.47
C ARG A 57 13.50 -21.76 9.68
N ASP A 58 14.59 -22.36 10.17
CA ASP A 58 15.38 -21.94 11.34
C ASP A 58 16.04 -20.53 11.20
N ASP A 59 15.93 -19.89 10.03
CA ASP A 59 16.49 -18.58 9.71
C ASP A 59 15.48 -17.42 9.79
N TYR A 60 14.21 -17.70 10.17
CA TYR A 60 13.19 -16.68 10.36
C TYR A 60 13.08 -16.22 11.82
N VAL A 61 13.24 -14.92 12.04
CA VAL A 61 12.95 -14.29 13.32
C VAL A 61 11.42 -14.16 13.46
N TYR A 62 10.82 -15.07 14.22
CA TYR A 62 9.42 -14.95 14.65
C TYR A 62 9.34 -13.98 15.81
N LEU A 63 8.38 -13.08 15.74
CA LEU A 63 8.00 -12.27 16.89
C LEU A 63 6.95 -13.09 17.67
N GLU A 64 7.29 -13.48 18.89
CA GLU A 64 6.49 -14.38 19.74
C GLU A 64 5.21 -13.72 20.29
N GLU A 65 5.06 -12.40 20.15
CA GLU A 65 3.91 -11.62 20.63
C GLU A 65 3.50 -10.60 19.57
N SER A 66 2.27 -10.08 19.68
CA SER A 66 1.82 -8.97 18.82
C SER A 66 2.83 -7.80 18.92
N PRO A 67 3.57 -7.51 17.86
CA PRO A 67 4.64 -6.53 17.93
C PRO A 67 4.10 -5.10 17.97
N ASP A 68 4.87 -4.19 18.53
CA ASP A 68 4.63 -2.75 18.38
C ASP A 68 5.12 -2.29 17.00
N ILE A 69 4.25 -1.62 16.27
CA ILE A 69 4.63 -0.87 15.06
C ILE A 69 4.91 0.59 15.43
N ARG A 70 5.86 1.20 14.73
CA ARG A 70 6.28 2.58 14.93
C ARG A 70 6.12 3.33 13.61
N VAL A 71 5.21 4.31 13.60
CA VAL A 71 4.77 5.05 12.41
C VAL A 71 5.26 6.48 12.50
N VAL A 72 6.08 6.93 11.57
CA VAL A 72 6.43 8.35 11.42
C VAL A 72 5.20 9.11 10.94
N LEU A 73 4.77 10.10 11.69
CA LEU A 73 3.68 10.98 11.26
C LEU A 73 4.27 12.15 10.47
N GLN A 74 3.87 12.28 9.21
CA GLN A 74 4.33 13.39 8.38
C GLN A 74 3.65 14.71 8.78
N ALA A 75 4.41 15.82 8.69
CA ALA A 75 3.95 17.15 9.07
C ALA A 75 2.88 17.69 8.11
N GLY A 76 2.01 18.58 8.63
CA GLY A 76 0.97 19.24 7.85
C GLY A 76 0.12 18.26 7.05
N ASN A 77 -0.01 18.51 5.75
CA ASN A 77 -0.65 17.60 4.79
C ASN A 77 0.42 16.83 3.98
N TYR A 78 1.13 15.91 4.65
CA TYR A 78 2.21 15.09 4.06
C TYR A 78 3.36 15.92 3.43
N SER A 79 3.76 17.00 4.12
CA SER A 79 4.80 17.94 3.63
C SER A 79 6.23 17.55 3.99
N GLY A 80 6.42 16.39 4.65
CA GLY A 80 7.69 15.86 5.11
C GLY A 80 7.62 15.33 6.54
N ILE A 81 8.69 14.72 7.02
CA ILE A 81 8.71 14.04 8.33
C ILE A 81 9.01 14.94 9.52
N TYR A 82 9.41 16.20 9.29
CA TYR A 82 9.79 17.12 10.36
C TYR A 82 8.74 18.19 10.60
N HIS A 83 8.39 18.37 11.86
CA HIS A 83 7.40 19.34 12.32
C HIS A 83 8.08 20.57 12.90
N ALA A 84 7.49 21.75 12.68
CA ALA A 84 7.92 22.98 13.35
C ALA A 84 7.44 23.02 14.82
N LYS A 85 6.27 22.45 15.07
CA LYS A 85 5.65 22.30 16.40
C LYS A 85 4.69 21.12 16.41
N VAL A 86 4.36 20.63 17.60
CA VAL A 86 3.34 19.59 17.80
C VAL A 86 2.29 20.11 18.78
N GLU A 87 1.03 20.01 18.40
CA GLU A 87 -0.11 20.38 19.25
C GLU A 87 -0.99 19.16 19.49
N LEU A 88 -1.17 18.79 20.74
CA LEU A 88 -1.90 17.60 21.15
C LEU A 88 -3.08 17.98 22.02
N THR A 89 -4.23 17.31 21.82
CA THR A 89 -5.38 17.38 22.71
C THR A 89 -5.68 16.01 23.28
N PHE A 90 -6.01 15.96 24.57
CA PHE A 90 -6.34 14.73 25.30
C PHE A 90 -7.84 14.76 25.66
N PRO A 91 -8.73 14.20 24.82
CA PRO A 91 -10.19 14.24 25.07
C PRO A 91 -10.59 13.67 26.43
N ASP A 92 -9.95 12.57 26.83
CA ASP A 92 -10.22 11.83 28.08
C ASP A 92 -9.10 11.98 29.11
N GLY A 93 -8.19 12.96 28.91
CA GLY A 93 -7.00 13.17 29.72
C GLY A 93 -5.84 12.25 29.34
N GLY A 94 -4.66 12.60 29.82
CA GLY A 94 -3.45 11.87 29.49
C GLY A 94 -2.25 12.31 30.30
N TYR A 95 -1.09 11.94 29.81
CA TYR A 95 0.19 12.29 30.41
C TYR A 95 1.17 12.71 29.32
N ILE A 96 1.96 13.75 29.65
CA ILE A 96 3.23 14.02 28.99
C ILE A 96 4.33 13.47 29.90
N LEU A 97 5.18 12.66 29.32
CA LEU A 97 6.35 12.09 29.96
C LEU A 97 7.57 12.73 29.29
N THR A 98 8.39 13.41 30.04
CA THR A 98 9.67 13.98 29.56
C THR A 98 10.82 13.14 30.09
N CYS A 99 11.78 12.80 29.22
CA CYS A 99 12.97 12.02 29.58
C CYS A 99 14.23 12.77 29.16
N ILE A 100 15.11 13.01 30.12
CA ILE A 100 16.47 13.55 29.91
C ILE A 100 17.44 12.67 30.70
N ASN A 101 18.49 12.17 30.06
CA ASN A 101 19.49 11.32 30.70
C ASN A 101 18.90 10.14 31.50
N GLU A 102 17.92 9.45 30.92
CA GLU A 102 17.19 8.33 31.54
C GLU A 102 16.33 8.72 32.76
N GLN A 103 16.20 9.99 33.09
CA GLN A 103 15.30 10.49 34.12
C GLN A 103 13.97 10.90 33.54
N TRP A 104 12.89 10.31 34.06
CA TRP A 104 11.54 10.55 33.60
C TRP A 104 10.77 11.45 34.57
N GLU A 105 10.15 12.48 34.01
CA GLU A 105 9.13 13.27 34.69
C GLU A 105 7.77 13.03 34.07
N LYS A 106 6.73 13.01 34.89
CA LYS A 106 5.36 12.74 34.47
C LYS A 106 4.47 13.94 34.79
N HIS A 107 3.85 14.48 33.73
CA HIS A 107 2.94 15.63 33.82
C HIS A 107 1.53 15.16 33.47
N LEU A 108 0.57 15.30 34.39
CA LEU A 108 -0.84 14.98 34.17
C LEU A 108 -1.48 16.07 33.32
N ILE A 109 -2.14 15.67 32.25
CA ILE A 109 -2.94 16.53 31.38
C ILE A 109 -4.42 16.22 31.64
N PRO A 110 -5.21 17.16 32.18
CA PRO A 110 -6.63 16.94 32.40
C PRO A 110 -7.40 16.69 31.09
N ALA A 111 -8.55 16.05 31.20
CA ALA A 111 -9.42 15.80 30.06
C ALA A 111 -9.79 17.10 29.33
N LYS A 112 -9.85 17.03 27.99
CA LYS A 112 -10.15 18.13 27.05
C LYS A 112 -9.10 19.24 27.02
N ASN A 113 -7.95 19.08 27.68
CA ASN A 113 -6.87 20.04 27.59
C ASN A 113 -5.96 19.74 26.40
N SER A 114 -5.38 20.79 25.86
CA SER A 114 -4.37 20.75 24.81
C SER A 114 -3.03 21.17 25.37
N VAL A 115 -1.97 20.69 24.74
CA VAL A 115 -0.59 21.06 25.02
C VAL A 115 0.15 21.32 23.72
N SER A 116 1.11 22.24 23.76
CA SER A 116 2.01 22.58 22.67
C SER A 116 3.43 22.15 22.99
N ILE A 117 4.12 21.57 22.00
CA ILE A 117 5.51 21.08 22.10
C ILE A 117 6.31 21.74 20.99
N GLY A 118 7.44 22.34 21.34
CA GLY A 118 8.30 23.03 20.37
C GLY A 118 9.61 23.50 21.00
N ILE A 119 10.38 24.32 20.25
CA ILE A 119 11.63 24.89 20.70
C ILE A 119 11.36 26.30 21.22
N GLY A 120 11.58 26.53 22.51
CA GLY A 120 11.45 27.85 23.14
C GLY A 120 10.48 27.86 24.30
N ALA A 121 10.53 28.96 25.08
CA ALA A 121 9.75 29.10 26.30
C ALA A 121 8.27 29.43 26.05
N GLU A 122 7.87 29.66 24.80
CA GLU A 122 6.50 29.92 24.40
C GLU A 122 5.64 28.64 24.32
N PHE A 123 6.25 27.47 24.36
CA PHE A 123 5.56 26.19 24.34
C PHE A 123 5.32 25.66 25.76
N ASP A 124 4.24 24.92 25.96
CA ASP A 124 3.94 24.26 27.24
C ASP A 124 5.05 23.27 27.63
N PHE A 125 5.63 22.61 26.62
CA PHE A 125 6.80 21.74 26.73
C PHE A 125 7.87 22.15 25.72
N SER A 126 8.94 22.74 26.22
CA SER A 126 10.13 23.05 25.41
C SER A 126 11.00 21.81 25.27
N ILE A 127 11.34 21.45 24.03
CA ILE A 127 12.15 20.25 23.73
C ILE A 127 13.59 20.64 23.37
N THR A 128 14.55 19.82 23.80
CA THR A 128 15.99 19.91 23.49
C THR A 128 16.48 18.63 22.83
N GLN A 129 17.70 18.65 22.22
CA GLN A 129 18.23 17.50 21.46
C GLN A 129 18.39 16.21 22.26
N ASP A 130 18.61 16.30 23.58
CA ASP A 130 18.81 15.13 24.44
C ASP A 130 17.50 14.69 25.13
N MET A 131 16.37 15.31 24.76
CA MET A 131 15.07 15.05 25.36
C MET A 131 14.21 14.17 24.47
N LEU A 132 13.55 13.18 25.08
CA LEU A 132 12.39 12.48 24.52
C LEU A 132 11.14 12.93 25.24
N ILE A 133 10.13 13.35 24.49
CA ILE A 133 8.78 13.59 25.01
C ILE A 133 7.87 12.46 24.53
N ALA A 134 7.17 11.82 25.47
CA ALA A 134 6.15 10.83 25.14
C ALA A 134 4.77 11.28 25.64
N ALA A 135 3.80 11.32 24.74
CA ALA A 135 2.41 11.61 25.06
C ALA A 135 1.59 10.32 25.09
N VAL A 136 0.82 10.11 26.15
CA VAL A 136 0.04 8.89 26.37
C VAL A 136 -1.34 9.25 26.90
N ALA A 137 -2.42 8.69 26.35
CA ALA A 137 -3.76 8.82 26.89
C ALA A 137 -3.89 8.12 28.27
N CYS A 138 -4.83 8.54 29.11
CA CYS A 138 -5.08 7.92 30.41
C CYS A 138 -5.54 6.47 30.32
N GLN A 139 -6.16 6.08 29.20
CA GLN A 139 -6.66 4.75 28.89
C GLN A 139 -6.16 4.36 27.50
N GLU A 140 -5.76 3.11 27.34
CA GLU A 140 -5.16 2.61 26.07
C GLU A 140 -6.15 2.63 24.90
N ASP A 141 -7.45 2.50 25.19
CA ASP A 141 -8.54 2.56 24.20
C ASP A 141 -8.99 3.98 23.82
N LYS A 142 -8.32 5.02 24.35
CA LYS A 142 -8.63 6.43 24.05
C LYS A 142 -7.58 7.05 23.15
N PRO A 143 -8.02 7.87 22.16
CA PRO A 143 -7.11 8.51 21.24
C PRO A 143 -6.50 9.80 21.82
N ILE A 144 -5.35 10.17 21.26
CA ILE A 144 -4.78 11.50 21.32
C ILE A 144 -5.11 12.21 20.01
N ILE A 145 -5.54 13.46 20.06
CA ILE A 145 -5.76 14.28 18.88
C ILE A 145 -4.48 15.07 18.59
N VAL A 146 -3.99 15.00 17.34
CA VAL A 146 -2.84 15.76 16.88
C VAL A 146 -3.33 16.94 16.04
N ASN A 147 -3.51 18.11 16.68
CA ASN A 147 -4.10 19.29 16.04
C ASN A 147 -3.18 19.96 15.01
N SER A 148 -1.87 19.71 15.08
CA SER A 148 -0.87 20.24 14.14
C SER A 148 -0.79 19.47 12.81
N LEU A 149 -1.59 18.40 12.64
CA LEU A 149 -1.68 17.65 11.40
C LEU A 149 -2.89 18.10 10.57
N GLU A 150 -2.68 18.18 9.25
CA GLU A 150 -3.74 18.37 8.27
C GLU A 150 -3.90 17.07 7.48
N ARG A 151 -5.05 16.45 7.58
CA ARG A 151 -5.43 15.27 6.79
C ARG A 151 -6.77 15.58 6.11
N ASN A 152 -7.22 14.71 5.23
CA ASN A 152 -8.52 14.83 4.55
C ASN A 152 -9.73 14.82 5.52
N ARG A 153 -9.48 14.91 6.83
CA ARG A 153 -10.45 14.88 7.92
C ARG A 153 -10.20 16.02 8.89
N GLU A 154 -11.26 16.45 9.51
CA GLU A 154 -11.22 17.60 10.43
C GLU A 154 -10.42 17.32 11.71
N VAL A 155 -10.35 16.06 12.16
CA VAL A 155 -9.74 15.71 13.44
C VAL A 155 -8.83 14.48 13.29
N CYS A 156 -7.55 14.65 13.58
CA CYS A 156 -6.53 13.60 13.50
C CYS A 156 -6.38 12.87 14.84
N ARG A 157 -7.01 11.69 14.97
CA ARG A 157 -7.01 10.87 16.19
C ARG A 157 -6.07 9.68 16.05
N TYR A 158 -5.19 9.50 17.04
CA TYR A 158 -4.24 8.40 17.07
C TYR A 158 -4.29 7.68 18.41
N TYR A 159 -4.20 6.36 18.36
CA TYR A 159 -4.11 5.49 19.54
C TYR A 159 -2.65 5.21 19.86
N GLY A 160 -2.41 4.63 21.06
CA GLY A 160 -1.06 4.30 21.50
C GLY A 160 -0.27 5.51 22.02
N ARG A 161 1.03 5.51 21.81
CA ARG A 161 1.95 6.52 22.34
C ARG A 161 2.50 7.40 21.22
N MET A 162 2.52 8.72 21.43
CA MET A 162 3.27 9.65 20.57
C MET A 162 4.64 9.88 21.17
N GLU A 163 5.69 9.61 20.43
CA GLU A 163 7.07 9.92 20.79
C GLU A 163 7.56 11.11 19.95
N ILE A 164 8.08 12.12 20.59
CA ILE A 164 8.55 13.36 19.95
C ILE A 164 10.01 13.56 20.33
N THR A 165 10.86 13.67 19.31
CA THR A 165 12.29 13.99 19.44
C THR A 165 12.64 15.22 18.63
N LEU A 166 13.71 15.91 19.00
CA LEU A 166 14.26 17.01 18.22
C LEU A 166 15.42 16.51 17.37
N GLU A 167 15.26 16.60 16.07
CA GLU A 167 16.28 16.31 15.06
C GLU A 167 16.85 17.62 14.47
N ASP A 168 17.92 17.51 13.67
CA ASP A 168 18.58 18.70 13.09
C ASP A 168 17.61 19.57 12.22
N ALA A 169 16.61 18.95 11.60
CA ALA A 169 15.66 19.62 10.69
C ALA A 169 14.31 19.98 11.33
N GLY A 170 14.05 19.62 12.58
CA GLY A 170 12.81 19.89 13.30
C GLY A 170 12.37 18.75 14.21
N LEU A 171 11.12 18.78 14.64
CA LEU A 171 10.58 17.74 15.51
C LEU A 171 10.20 16.52 14.68
N LEU A 172 10.62 15.34 15.10
CA LEU A 172 10.15 14.06 14.58
C LEU A 172 9.04 13.54 15.49
N VAL A 173 7.94 13.09 14.90
CA VAL A 173 6.81 12.50 15.63
C VAL A 173 6.62 11.04 15.20
N VAL A 174 6.72 10.12 16.16
CA VAL A 174 6.51 8.69 15.93
C VAL A 174 5.32 8.22 16.77
N ASN A 175 4.32 7.65 16.12
CA ASN A 175 3.22 6.96 16.79
C ASN A 175 3.62 5.49 17.01
N ALA A 176 3.74 5.07 18.26
CA ALA A 176 4.10 3.72 18.67
C ALA A 176 2.89 3.03 19.31
N LEU A 177 2.47 1.88 18.74
CA LEU A 177 1.27 1.15 19.17
C LEU A 177 1.34 -0.32 18.78
N PRO A 178 0.55 -1.22 19.41
CA PRO A 178 0.45 -2.61 18.97
C PRO A 178 -0.01 -2.72 17.52
N LEU A 179 0.55 -3.66 16.75
CA LEU A 179 0.23 -3.88 15.34
C LEU A 179 -1.28 -4.03 15.11
N GLU A 180 -1.97 -4.81 15.93
CA GLU A 180 -3.42 -5.00 15.77
C GLU A 180 -4.22 -3.68 15.98
N THR A 181 -3.76 -2.83 16.88
CA THR A 181 -4.36 -1.48 17.07
C THR A 181 -4.11 -0.58 15.84
N TYR A 182 -2.91 -0.64 15.26
CA TYR A 182 -2.60 0.05 14.01
C TYR A 182 -3.52 -0.39 12.86
N LEU A 183 -3.73 -1.70 12.72
CA LEU A 183 -4.61 -2.27 11.69
C LEU A 183 -6.08 -1.85 11.86
N CYS A 184 -6.56 -1.61 13.09
CA CYS A 184 -7.88 -1.02 13.31
C CYS A 184 -8.02 0.40 12.72
N GLY A 185 -6.92 1.12 12.53
CA GLY A 185 -6.88 2.40 11.82
C GLY A 185 -6.66 2.26 10.31
N VAL A 186 -5.91 1.25 9.87
CA VAL A 186 -5.59 0.99 8.45
C VAL A 186 -6.78 0.41 7.70
N VAL A 187 -7.36 -0.68 8.17
CA VAL A 187 -8.42 -1.40 7.43
C VAL A 187 -9.60 -0.49 7.07
N PRO A 188 -10.17 0.34 7.97
CA PRO A 188 -11.24 1.24 7.60
C PRO A 188 -10.79 2.41 6.69
N SER A 189 -9.48 2.68 6.65
CA SER A 189 -8.90 3.71 5.76
C SER A 189 -8.71 3.19 4.34
N GLU A 190 -8.51 1.88 4.18
CA GLU A 190 -8.31 1.20 2.91
C GLU A 190 -9.62 0.68 2.30
N MET A 191 -10.51 0.12 3.12
CA MET A 191 -11.79 -0.43 2.68
C MET A 191 -12.97 0.18 3.46
N PRO A 192 -14.09 0.55 2.78
CA PRO A 192 -15.29 0.97 3.47
C PRO A 192 -15.82 -0.08 4.44
N ALA A 193 -16.19 0.32 5.65
CA ALA A 193 -16.79 -0.57 6.65
C ALA A 193 -18.12 -1.24 6.24
N SER A 194 -18.70 -0.78 5.12
CA SER A 194 -19.89 -1.38 4.50
C SER A 194 -19.58 -2.57 3.60
N TYR A 195 -18.29 -2.93 3.44
CA TYR A 195 -17.93 -4.12 2.69
C TYR A 195 -18.23 -5.38 3.51
N GLU A 196 -18.34 -6.51 2.81
CA GLU A 196 -18.63 -7.81 3.44
C GLU A 196 -17.49 -8.23 4.39
N GLU A 197 -17.86 -8.89 5.48
CA GLU A 197 -16.93 -9.30 6.54
C GLU A 197 -15.73 -10.09 6.01
N GLU A 198 -15.95 -11.03 5.08
CA GLU A 198 -14.88 -11.86 4.52
C GLU A 198 -13.89 -11.05 3.64
N ALA A 199 -14.36 -10.00 2.97
CA ALA A 199 -13.48 -9.07 2.25
C ALA A 199 -12.65 -8.21 3.22
N LEU A 200 -13.25 -7.75 4.32
CA LEU A 200 -12.55 -7.00 5.37
C LEU A 200 -11.51 -7.88 6.08
N LYS A 201 -11.81 -9.17 6.33
CA LYS A 201 -10.84 -10.14 6.85
C LYS A 201 -9.66 -10.34 5.90
N ALA A 202 -9.93 -10.49 4.61
CA ALA A 202 -8.88 -10.59 3.59
C ALA A 202 -7.99 -9.35 3.59
N GLN A 203 -8.57 -8.15 3.65
CA GLN A 203 -7.82 -6.90 3.75
C GLN A 203 -6.99 -6.83 5.04
N ALA A 204 -7.52 -7.27 6.18
CA ALA A 204 -6.80 -7.26 7.45
C ALA A 204 -5.56 -8.18 7.42
N ILE A 205 -5.68 -9.38 6.84
CA ILE A 205 -4.55 -10.31 6.65
C ILE A 205 -3.48 -9.69 5.74
N LEU A 206 -3.88 -9.09 4.61
CA LEU A 206 -2.92 -8.43 3.71
C LEU A 206 -2.26 -7.21 4.35
N ALA A 207 -3.03 -6.37 5.03
CA ALA A 207 -2.48 -5.20 5.71
C ALA A 207 -1.48 -5.60 6.81
N ARG A 208 -1.78 -6.67 7.55
CA ARG A 208 -0.88 -7.25 8.56
C ARG A 208 0.40 -7.80 7.92
N THR A 209 0.27 -8.57 6.85
CA THR A 209 1.41 -9.15 6.11
C THR A 209 2.31 -8.05 5.56
N TYR A 210 1.72 -7.00 4.98
CA TYR A 210 2.44 -5.83 4.48
C TYR A 210 3.19 -5.09 5.60
N ALA A 211 2.51 -4.78 6.72
CA ALA A 211 3.13 -4.10 7.85
C ALA A 211 4.24 -4.94 8.49
N TYR A 212 4.05 -6.27 8.55
CA TYR A 212 5.03 -7.19 9.12
C TYR A 212 6.36 -7.20 8.37
N LYS A 213 6.35 -7.02 7.04
CA LYS A 213 7.57 -6.82 6.24
C LYS A 213 8.43 -5.68 6.81
N TYR A 214 7.80 -4.56 7.16
CA TYR A 214 8.51 -3.40 7.68
C TYR A 214 8.89 -3.52 9.17
N LEU A 215 8.28 -4.44 9.91
CA LEU A 215 8.78 -4.79 11.24
C LEU A 215 10.12 -5.52 11.15
N ILE A 216 10.32 -6.32 10.09
CA ILE A 216 11.58 -7.02 9.83
C ILE A 216 12.60 -6.08 9.18
N GLU A 217 12.18 -5.28 8.18
CA GLU A 217 13.01 -4.38 7.39
C GLU A 217 12.47 -2.93 7.50
N PRO A 218 12.77 -2.20 8.59
CA PRO A 218 12.26 -0.87 8.81
C PRO A 218 12.63 0.11 7.71
N ALA A 219 11.67 0.92 7.24
CA ALA A 219 11.92 1.95 6.24
C ALA A 219 12.68 3.16 6.79
N TYR A 220 12.61 3.39 8.10
CA TYR A 220 13.26 4.48 8.83
C TYR A 220 14.13 3.95 9.98
N PRO A 221 15.19 3.15 9.69
CA PRO A 221 15.99 2.52 10.72
C PRO A 221 16.72 3.53 11.62
N GLU A 222 17.06 4.71 11.11
CA GLU A 222 17.69 5.79 11.86
C GLU A 222 16.81 6.35 12.97
N PHE A 223 15.47 6.27 12.82
CA PHE A 223 14.47 6.69 13.79
C PHE A 223 13.82 5.51 14.52
N GLN A 224 14.32 4.29 14.28
CA GLN A 224 13.71 3.06 14.78
C GLN A 224 12.21 2.99 14.43
N ALA A 225 11.82 3.52 13.28
CA ALA A 225 10.44 3.52 12.81
C ALA A 225 10.29 2.66 11.56
N HIS A 226 9.13 2.02 11.44
CA HIS A 226 8.90 0.96 10.47
C HIS A 226 8.33 1.50 9.16
N VAL A 227 7.37 2.43 9.25
CA VAL A 227 6.65 3.03 8.12
C VAL A 227 6.35 4.50 8.43
N ASP A 228 5.82 5.23 7.45
CA ASP A 228 5.14 6.49 7.69
C ASP A 228 3.62 6.38 7.40
N ASP A 229 2.88 7.45 7.68
CA ASP A 229 1.43 7.50 7.53
C ASP A 229 0.95 7.93 6.13
N SER A 230 1.85 8.02 5.14
CA SER A 230 1.53 8.44 3.77
C SER A 230 1.11 7.27 2.87
N ILE A 231 0.60 7.62 1.69
CA ILE A 231 0.26 6.65 0.63
C ILE A 231 1.46 5.89 0.04
N ALA A 232 2.68 6.21 0.45
CA ALA A 232 3.87 5.43 0.08
C ALA A 232 3.90 4.06 0.77
N PHE A 233 3.15 3.93 1.87
CA PHE A 233 2.93 2.69 2.62
C PHE A 233 1.46 2.31 2.60
N GLN A 234 0.82 2.23 3.77
CA GLN A 234 -0.61 1.97 3.92
C GLN A 234 -1.32 3.23 4.39
N VAL A 235 -2.53 3.47 3.89
CA VAL A 235 -3.30 4.62 4.35
C VAL A 235 -3.61 4.45 5.85
N TYR A 236 -2.95 5.24 6.67
CA TYR A 236 -3.20 5.35 8.10
C TYR A 236 -3.96 6.66 8.38
N GLY A 237 -5.22 6.67 7.91
CA GLY A 237 -6.02 7.87 7.79
C GLY A 237 -6.67 8.37 9.08
N ASN A 238 -6.23 7.90 10.25
CA ASN A 238 -6.75 8.25 11.57
C ASN A 238 -8.29 8.25 11.67
N LEU A 239 -8.93 7.27 11.04
CA LEU A 239 -10.36 7.01 11.22
C LEU A 239 -10.66 6.60 12.66
N ASP A 240 -11.84 6.99 13.15
CA ASP A 240 -12.37 6.37 14.38
C ASP A 240 -12.46 4.85 14.16
N ASN A 241 -12.06 4.08 15.18
CA ASN A 241 -12.19 2.64 15.14
C ASN A 241 -13.62 2.24 14.83
N ASN A 242 -13.81 1.52 13.72
CA ASN A 242 -15.12 1.04 13.32
C ASN A 242 -15.30 -0.39 13.83
N ALA A 243 -16.39 -0.67 14.55
CA ALA A 243 -16.64 -1.98 15.14
C ALA A 243 -16.62 -3.13 14.14
N VAL A 244 -17.05 -2.90 12.88
CA VAL A 244 -17.07 -3.94 11.84
C VAL A 244 -15.66 -4.26 11.37
N THR A 245 -14.85 -3.24 11.04
CA THR A 245 -13.47 -3.43 10.59
C THR A 245 -12.57 -3.91 11.73
N SER A 246 -12.76 -3.41 12.95
CA SER A 246 -12.01 -3.89 14.14
C SER A 246 -12.32 -5.36 14.45
N LYS A 247 -13.58 -5.80 14.22
CA LYS A 247 -13.92 -7.22 14.33
C LYS A 247 -13.17 -8.07 13.30
N ALA A 248 -13.11 -7.62 12.04
CA ALA A 248 -12.36 -8.34 11.00
C ALA A 248 -10.85 -8.45 11.32
N VAL A 249 -10.25 -7.40 11.90
CA VAL A 249 -8.87 -7.42 12.41
C VAL A 249 -8.73 -8.46 13.53
N SER A 250 -9.61 -8.40 14.52
CA SER A 250 -9.60 -9.33 15.67
C SER A 250 -9.82 -10.80 15.28
N ASP A 251 -10.76 -11.05 14.35
CA ASP A 251 -11.07 -12.43 13.88
C ASP A 251 -9.91 -13.05 13.10
N THR A 252 -8.99 -12.25 12.61
CA THR A 252 -7.81 -12.66 11.84
C THR A 252 -6.49 -12.33 12.54
N ALA A 253 -6.55 -12.03 13.84
CA ALA A 253 -5.37 -11.62 14.60
C ALA A 253 -4.22 -12.63 14.43
N GLY A 254 -3.00 -12.09 14.23
CA GLY A 254 -1.79 -12.89 14.05
C GLY A 254 -1.64 -13.59 12.70
N ILE A 255 -2.67 -13.66 11.86
CA ILE A 255 -2.59 -14.37 10.57
C ILE A 255 -1.82 -13.55 9.53
N LEU A 256 -0.79 -14.17 8.96
CA LEU A 256 0.06 -13.66 7.89
C LEU A 256 -0.03 -14.56 6.66
N LEU A 257 0.30 -14.02 5.48
CA LEU A 257 0.37 -14.75 4.23
C LEU A 257 1.83 -15.07 3.88
N PHE A 258 2.12 -16.34 3.62
CA PHE A 258 3.45 -16.86 3.29
C PHE A 258 3.46 -17.58 1.94
N SER A 259 4.60 -17.57 1.26
CA SER A 259 4.92 -18.39 0.10
C SER A 259 6.31 -18.98 0.26
N ASP A 260 6.46 -20.28 -0.01
CA ASP A 260 7.75 -20.99 0.09
C ASP A 260 8.49 -20.73 1.41
N ARG A 261 7.74 -20.72 2.52
CA ARG A 261 8.25 -20.41 3.87
C ARG A 261 8.76 -18.98 4.07
N SER A 262 8.49 -18.08 3.12
CA SER A 262 8.83 -16.67 3.19
C SER A 262 7.58 -15.82 3.34
N LEU A 263 7.68 -14.69 4.02
CA LEU A 263 6.60 -13.71 4.07
C LEU A 263 6.25 -13.30 2.64
N ALA A 264 4.98 -13.41 2.25
CA ALA A 264 4.55 -13.05 0.92
C ALA A 264 4.60 -11.53 0.71
N GLU A 265 5.11 -11.09 -0.44
CA GLU A 265 4.88 -9.72 -0.89
C GLU A 265 3.43 -9.55 -1.29
N VAL A 266 2.73 -8.65 -0.64
CA VAL A 266 1.29 -8.46 -0.84
C VAL A 266 0.98 -7.02 -1.20
N TYR A 267 0.03 -6.87 -2.13
CA TYR A 267 -0.44 -5.58 -2.61
C TYR A 267 -1.94 -5.63 -2.82
N TYR A 268 -2.58 -4.48 -2.80
CA TYR A 268 -4.01 -4.35 -3.05
C TYR A 268 -4.33 -3.00 -3.69
N TYR A 269 -5.43 -2.94 -4.39
CA TYR A 269 -5.88 -1.76 -5.12
C TYR A 269 -7.42 -1.74 -5.20
N SER A 270 -8.00 -0.59 -5.52
CA SER A 270 -9.43 -0.38 -5.41
C SER A 270 -10.27 -1.25 -6.35
N THR A 271 -10.07 -1.13 -7.68
CA THR A 271 -10.98 -1.70 -8.69
C THR A 271 -10.20 -2.22 -9.88
N SER A 272 -10.52 -3.43 -10.35
CA SER A 272 -9.94 -3.98 -11.57
C SER A 272 -10.71 -3.59 -12.84
N CYS A 273 -10.07 -3.76 -13.98
CA CYS A 273 -10.76 -3.75 -15.29
C CYS A 273 -11.33 -5.12 -15.69
N GLY A 274 -11.36 -6.09 -14.77
CA GLY A 274 -11.65 -7.49 -14.99
C GLY A 274 -10.40 -8.39 -15.02
N TYR A 275 -9.24 -7.76 -15.03
CA TYR A 275 -7.93 -8.40 -15.00
C TYR A 275 -6.99 -7.63 -14.08
N GLY A 276 -6.16 -8.36 -13.34
CA GLY A 276 -5.00 -7.84 -12.62
C GLY A 276 -3.72 -8.07 -13.42
N THR A 277 -2.61 -7.56 -12.90
CA THR A 277 -1.25 -7.77 -13.42
C THR A 277 -0.33 -8.31 -12.34
N ASP A 278 0.91 -8.57 -12.68
CA ASP A 278 1.95 -9.04 -11.78
C ASP A 278 2.94 -7.92 -11.37
N GLY A 279 3.87 -8.23 -10.47
CA GLY A 279 4.86 -7.29 -9.96
C GLY A 279 5.84 -6.76 -11.02
N THR A 280 5.92 -7.35 -12.22
CA THR A 280 6.77 -6.87 -13.32
C THR A 280 6.30 -5.52 -13.85
N ALA A 281 5.05 -5.10 -13.58
CA ALA A 281 4.54 -3.76 -13.87
C ALA A 281 5.38 -2.64 -13.24
N TRP A 282 6.13 -2.94 -12.18
CA TRP A 282 7.06 -2.04 -11.47
C TRP A 282 8.53 -2.34 -11.73
N GLY A 283 8.84 -3.26 -12.65
CA GLY A 283 10.21 -3.61 -13.04
C GLY A 283 10.89 -4.62 -12.12
N GLY A 284 10.15 -5.21 -11.18
CA GLY A 284 10.63 -6.30 -10.34
C GLY A 284 10.65 -7.64 -11.08
N GLU A 285 11.18 -8.67 -10.43
CA GLU A 285 11.02 -10.06 -10.85
C GLU A 285 9.60 -10.52 -10.48
N GLY A 286 8.96 -11.30 -11.35
CA GLY A 286 7.63 -11.84 -11.09
C GLY A 286 7.69 -12.90 -9.98
N GLN A 287 6.73 -12.87 -9.06
CA GLN A 287 6.56 -13.91 -8.05
C GLN A 287 5.50 -14.92 -8.53
N GLU A 288 5.74 -16.21 -8.29
CA GLU A 288 4.82 -17.26 -8.77
C GLU A 288 3.41 -17.16 -8.19
N TYR A 289 3.29 -16.63 -6.98
CA TYR A 289 2.01 -16.40 -6.29
C TYR A 289 1.39 -15.02 -6.57
N LEU A 290 2.13 -14.08 -7.17
CA LEU A 290 1.68 -12.73 -7.48
C LEU A 290 1.52 -12.55 -8.99
N LYS A 291 0.64 -13.36 -9.57
CA LYS A 291 0.42 -13.46 -11.03
C LYS A 291 -0.68 -12.51 -11.49
N ALA A 292 -0.62 -12.16 -12.77
CA ALA A 292 -1.79 -11.61 -13.45
C ALA A 292 -2.97 -12.57 -13.31
N THR A 293 -4.14 -12.03 -12.94
CA THR A 293 -5.31 -12.84 -12.58
C THR A 293 -6.55 -12.32 -13.29
N ARG A 294 -7.40 -13.21 -13.80
CA ARG A 294 -8.75 -12.88 -14.24
C ARG A 294 -9.67 -12.71 -13.04
N ILE A 295 -10.33 -11.55 -12.94
CA ILE A 295 -11.25 -11.21 -11.87
C ILE A 295 -12.68 -11.31 -12.39
N GLY A 296 -13.08 -12.55 -12.70
CA GLY A 296 -14.34 -12.87 -13.36
C GLY A 296 -14.98 -14.14 -12.85
N LYS A 297 -16.32 -14.22 -13.03
CA LYS A 297 -17.16 -15.35 -12.64
C LYS A 297 -17.04 -16.47 -13.68
N GLY A 298 -17.15 -17.71 -13.22
CA GLY A 298 -17.12 -18.87 -14.09
C GLY A 298 -15.82 -19.04 -14.87
N THR A 299 -15.79 -20.01 -15.77
CA THR A 299 -14.63 -20.34 -16.63
C THR A 299 -14.63 -19.53 -17.92
N LEU A 300 -13.47 -19.02 -18.31
CA LEU A 300 -13.30 -18.36 -19.59
C LEU A 300 -13.52 -19.35 -20.74
N LYS A 301 -14.37 -19.00 -21.70
CA LYS A 301 -14.45 -19.74 -22.96
C LYS A 301 -13.34 -19.25 -23.88
N SER A 302 -12.31 -20.05 -24.04
CA SER A 302 -11.22 -19.71 -24.95
C SER A 302 -11.68 -19.70 -26.40
N ALA A 303 -11.19 -18.72 -27.17
CA ALA A 303 -11.30 -18.74 -28.63
C ALA A 303 -10.53 -19.92 -29.25
N ASP A 304 -9.46 -20.35 -28.58
CA ASP A 304 -8.75 -21.60 -28.89
C ASP A 304 -9.47 -22.75 -28.17
N ARG A 305 -10.21 -23.53 -28.96
CA ARG A 305 -11.01 -24.67 -28.47
C ARG A 305 -10.17 -25.80 -27.87
N SER A 306 -8.85 -25.77 -28.05
CA SER A 306 -7.92 -26.77 -27.46
C SER A 306 -7.63 -26.48 -25.99
N LYS A 307 -7.91 -25.23 -25.50
CA LYS A 307 -7.61 -24.77 -24.16
C LYS A 307 -8.87 -24.62 -23.31
N SER A 308 -8.79 -25.03 -22.06
CA SER A 308 -9.90 -24.94 -21.10
C SER A 308 -9.40 -24.62 -19.69
N GLY A 309 -10.28 -24.11 -18.83
CA GLY A 309 -9.96 -23.82 -17.44
C GLY A 309 -8.82 -22.81 -17.29
N GLU A 310 -7.88 -23.10 -16.39
CA GLU A 310 -6.74 -22.24 -16.08
C GLU A 310 -5.83 -22.00 -17.29
N GLU A 311 -5.59 -23.01 -18.13
CA GLU A 311 -4.80 -22.86 -19.35
C GLU A 311 -5.41 -21.85 -20.34
N ALA A 312 -6.74 -21.79 -20.41
CA ALA A 312 -7.43 -20.81 -21.23
C ALA A 312 -7.32 -19.39 -20.64
N GLU A 313 -7.37 -19.27 -19.31
CA GLU A 313 -7.19 -17.97 -18.61
C GLU A 313 -5.77 -17.45 -18.80
N GLU A 314 -4.75 -18.29 -18.58
CA GLU A 314 -3.34 -17.92 -18.76
C GLU A 314 -3.05 -17.50 -20.20
N TYR A 315 -3.50 -18.29 -21.18
CA TYR A 315 -3.37 -17.94 -22.59
C TYR A 315 -4.00 -16.57 -22.91
N TYR A 316 -5.19 -16.29 -22.39
CA TYR A 316 -5.85 -15.02 -22.65
C TYR A 316 -5.14 -13.84 -21.95
N LEU A 317 -4.64 -14.04 -20.74
CA LEU A 317 -3.86 -13.03 -20.02
C LEU A 317 -2.60 -12.62 -20.79
N GLN A 318 -1.90 -13.59 -21.42
CA GLN A 318 -0.77 -13.32 -22.32
C GLN A 318 -1.23 -12.59 -23.60
N LYS A 319 -2.40 -12.96 -24.15
CA LYS A 319 -2.95 -12.29 -25.35
C LYS A 319 -3.34 -10.83 -25.10
N LEU A 320 -3.62 -10.43 -23.86
CA LEU A 320 -3.86 -9.02 -23.49
C LEU A 320 -2.59 -8.14 -23.61
N GLU A 321 -1.41 -8.70 -23.79
CA GLU A 321 -0.19 -7.97 -24.14
C GLU A 321 -0.25 -7.40 -25.56
N GLU A 322 -1.12 -7.96 -26.43
CA GLU A 322 -1.35 -7.45 -27.78
C GLU A 322 -2.34 -6.26 -27.74
N GLU A 323 -1.94 -5.13 -28.31
CA GLU A 323 -2.73 -3.89 -28.30
C GLU A 323 -4.17 -4.10 -28.78
N GLN A 324 -4.38 -4.84 -29.88
CA GLN A 324 -5.73 -5.03 -30.42
C GLN A 324 -6.60 -5.92 -29.52
N THR A 325 -6.02 -6.95 -28.90
CA THR A 325 -6.72 -7.81 -27.95
C THR A 325 -7.12 -7.02 -26.71
N PHE A 326 -6.23 -6.15 -26.21
CA PHE A 326 -6.52 -5.27 -25.08
C PHE A 326 -7.63 -4.27 -25.41
N ARG A 327 -7.57 -3.60 -26.57
CA ARG A 327 -8.63 -2.68 -27.02
C ARG A 327 -9.98 -3.38 -27.07
N ASN A 328 -10.07 -4.53 -27.71
CA ASN A 328 -11.29 -5.32 -27.79
C ASN A 328 -11.84 -5.67 -26.40
N MET A 329 -10.96 -5.95 -25.42
CA MET A 329 -11.36 -6.23 -24.03
C MET A 329 -11.95 -4.99 -23.33
N ILE A 330 -11.32 -3.81 -23.51
CA ILE A 330 -11.84 -2.57 -22.91
C ILE A 330 -13.19 -2.18 -23.54
N GLU A 331 -13.37 -2.35 -24.85
CA GLU A 331 -14.57 -1.99 -25.59
C GLU A 331 -15.72 -2.99 -25.39
N ALA A 332 -15.39 -4.26 -25.16
CA ALA A 332 -16.39 -5.29 -24.97
C ALA A 332 -17.08 -5.17 -23.60
N PRO A 333 -18.40 -5.41 -23.51
CA PRO A 333 -19.06 -5.56 -22.23
C PRO A 333 -18.56 -6.84 -21.55
N PHE A 334 -17.84 -6.69 -20.44
CA PHE A 334 -17.38 -7.84 -19.65
C PHE A 334 -18.46 -8.24 -18.64
N VAL A 335 -19.45 -8.97 -19.11
CA VAL A 335 -20.66 -9.33 -18.33
C VAL A 335 -20.33 -10.24 -17.13
N ASP A 336 -19.25 -11.04 -17.22
CA ASP A 336 -18.88 -12.03 -16.22
C ASP A 336 -17.89 -11.49 -15.17
N GLY A 337 -17.54 -10.19 -15.19
CA GLY A 337 -16.66 -9.55 -14.20
C GLY A 337 -17.34 -9.47 -12.84
N TYR A 338 -16.59 -9.75 -11.77
CA TYR A 338 -17.07 -9.48 -10.42
C TYR A 338 -17.42 -8.00 -10.25
N GLU A 339 -16.63 -7.12 -10.84
CA GLU A 339 -16.70 -5.67 -10.67
C GLU A 339 -17.38 -4.92 -11.83
N SER A 340 -18.09 -5.63 -12.72
CA SER A 340 -18.70 -5.02 -13.91
C SER A 340 -19.74 -3.93 -13.60
N SER A 341 -20.25 -3.85 -12.37
CA SER A 341 -21.16 -2.81 -11.89
C SER A 341 -20.44 -1.62 -11.22
N GLU A 342 -19.13 -1.71 -11.02
CA GLU A 342 -18.38 -0.64 -10.37
C GLU A 342 -18.08 0.51 -11.34
N GLY A 343 -18.23 1.75 -10.89
CA GLY A 343 -18.02 2.93 -11.74
C GLY A 343 -16.62 2.97 -12.35
N TRP A 344 -15.60 2.57 -11.61
CA TRP A 344 -14.21 2.52 -12.09
C TRP A 344 -13.89 1.32 -12.99
N TYR A 345 -14.81 0.39 -13.17
CA TYR A 345 -14.57 -0.79 -14.02
C TYR A 345 -14.22 -0.41 -15.47
N ARG A 346 -14.80 0.70 -15.97
CA ARG A 346 -14.42 1.37 -17.23
C ARG A 346 -14.39 2.87 -17.02
N TRP A 347 -13.52 3.53 -17.72
CA TRP A 347 -13.43 4.98 -17.73
C TRP A 347 -12.93 5.50 -19.07
N SER A 348 -13.27 6.74 -19.38
CA SER A 348 -12.80 7.43 -20.58
C SER A 348 -12.47 8.89 -20.28
N ALA A 349 -11.51 9.43 -21.01
CA ALA A 349 -11.22 10.85 -21.06
C ALA A 349 -11.13 11.26 -22.55
N CYS A 350 -12.05 12.08 -22.99
CA CYS A 350 -12.10 12.49 -24.38
C CYS A 350 -11.54 13.90 -24.56
N ASP A 351 -10.97 14.15 -25.73
CA ASP A 351 -10.41 15.45 -26.13
C ASP A 351 -9.34 16.00 -25.18
N VAL A 352 -8.51 15.09 -24.63
CA VAL A 352 -7.44 15.45 -23.70
C VAL A 352 -6.32 16.15 -24.44
N GLN A 353 -6.12 17.43 -24.13
CA GLN A 353 -4.99 18.21 -24.65
C GLN A 353 -3.75 17.93 -23.79
N MET A 354 -2.76 17.26 -24.38
CA MET A 354 -1.52 16.93 -23.66
C MET A 354 -0.65 18.18 -23.48
N ASN A 355 -0.60 18.68 -22.26
CA ASN A 355 0.23 19.83 -21.91
C ASN A 355 1.72 19.44 -21.95
N THR A 356 2.41 19.87 -22.98
CA THR A 356 3.84 19.55 -23.23
C THR A 356 4.74 19.95 -22.07
N GLU A 357 4.51 21.13 -21.48
CA GLU A 357 5.35 21.65 -20.39
C GLU A 357 5.15 20.82 -19.11
N ALA A 358 3.91 20.49 -18.77
CA ALA A 358 3.59 19.66 -17.61
C ALA A 358 4.15 18.23 -17.78
N ILE A 359 3.99 17.62 -18.95
CA ILE A 359 4.57 16.30 -19.25
C ILE A 359 6.10 16.34 -19.15
N LEU A 360 6.74 17.37 -19.71
CA LEU A 360 8.18 17.53 -19.65
C LEU A 360 8.68 17.71 -18.20
N ALA A 361 7.98 18.50 -17.39
CA ALA A 361 8.31 18.70 -15.98
C ALA A 361 8.24 17.38 -15.21
N ARG A 362 7.16 16.60 -15.39
CA ARG A 362 6.99 15.29 -14.74
C ARG A 362 8.02 14.26 -15.22
N MET A 363 8.39 14.26 -16.50
CA MET A 363 9.48 13.40 -16.98
C MET A 363 10.81 13.74 -16.32
N LYS A 364 11.12 15.03 -16.11
CA LYS A 364 12.36 15.46 -15.41
C LYS A 364 12.37 14.99 -13.98
N GLU A 365 11.29 15.22 -13.25
CA GLU A 365 11.13 14.77 -11.87
C GLU A 365 11.30 13.26 -11.74
N ARG A 366 10.68 12.46 -12.63
CA ARG A 366 10.84 11.00 -12.60
C ARG A 366 12.24 10.54 -12.98
N TYR A 367 12.89 11.25 -13.91
CA TYR A 367 14.29 10.98 -14.26
C TYR A 367 15.23 11.28 -13.09
N GLU A 368 15.02 12.39 -12.37
CA GLU A 368 15.80 12.74 -11.18
C GLU A 368 15.65 11.71 -10.07
N ALA A 369 14.43 11.22 -9.86
CA ALA A 369 14.15 10.15 -8.88
C ALA A 369 14.76 8.79 -9.29
N ASN A 370 14.68 8.43 -10.57
CA ASN A 370 15.27 7.21 -11.14
C ASN A 370 15.60 7.40 -12.63
N PRO A 371 16.88 7.56 -13.00
CA PRO A 371 17.30 7.79 -14.38
C PRO A 371 16.96 6.65 -15.36
N ASN A 372 16.62 5.48 -14.88
CA ASN A 372 16.33 4.31 -15.70
C ASN A 372 14.88 4.21 -16.17
N VAL A 373 13.98 5.08 -15.66
CA VAL A 373 12.55 5.02 -16.02
C VAL A 373 12.13 6.01 -17.10
N ILE A 374 13.00 6.97 -17.44
CA ILE A 374 12.80 7.88 -18.57
C ILE A 374 14.01 7.78 -19.50
N LEU A 375 13.80 7.23 -20.68
CA LEU A 375 14.86 7.03 -21.66
C LEU A 375 14.71 8.00 -22.83
N THR A 376 15.83 8.49 -23.34
CA THR A 376 15.88 9.39 -24.52
C THR A 376 16.35 8.62 -25.75
N LYS A 377 15.66 8.76 -26.88
CA LYS A 377 16.09 8.19 -28.14
C LYS A 377 17.36 8.88 -28.65
N ASN A 378 18.43 8.12 -28.88
CA ASN A 378 19.67 8.62 -29.41
C ASN A 378 19.65 8.72 -30.97
N LYS A 379 20.73 9.17 -31.59
CA LYS A 379 20.84 9.31 -33.05
C LYS A 379 20.85 7.97 -33.79
N GLU A 380 21.28 6.94 -33.10
CA GLU A 380 21.33 5.56 -33.56
C GLU A 380 19.95 4.88 -33.51
N GLY A 381 18.96 5.54 -32.89
CA GLY A 381 17.59 5.03 -32.73
C GLY A 381 17.34 4.27 -31.43
N GLU A 382 18.35 4.11 -30.58
CA GLU A 382 18.27 3.39 -29.32
C GLU A 382 17.75 4.28 -28.19
N PHE A 383 17.07 3.70 -27.22
CA PHE A 383 16.63 4.38 -26.01
C PHE A 383 17.67 4.20 -24.89
N VAL A 384 18.22 5.32 -24.43
CA VAL A 384 19.30 5.37 -23.44
C VAL A 384 18.96 6.32 -22.31
N SER A 385 19.45 6.02 -21.11
CA SER A 385 19.31 6.92 -19.96
C SER A 385 20.17 8.18 -20.17
N LYS A 386 19.51 9.32 -20.33
CA LYS A 386 20.13 10.65 -20.44
C LYS A 386 19.22 11.70 -19.84
N PRO A 387 19.76 12.78 -19.25
CA PRO A 387 18.97 13.87 -18.69
C PRO A 387 17.91 14.39 -19.67
N VAL A 388 16.69 14.50 -19.17
CA VAL A 388 15.55 14.97 -19.94
C VAL A 388 15.72 16.44 -20.32
N LYS A 389 15.71 16.72 -21.63
CA LYS A 389 15.83 18.06 -22.21
C LYS A 389 14.47 18.58 -22.66
N SER A 390 14.44 19.31 -23.78
CA SER A 390 13.20 19.81 -24.39
C SER A 390 12.47 18.66 -25.12
N LEU A 391 11.13 18.61 -25.03
CA LEU A 391 10.29 17.71 -25.82
C LEU A 391 9.94 18.35 -27.20
N GLY A 392 9.68 19.65 -27.22
CA GLY A 392 9.05 20.33 -28.34
C GLY A 392 7.56 20.00 -28.40
N ASP A 393 6.90 20.30 -29.53
CA ASP A 393 5.49 19.93 -29.71
C ASP A 393 5.33 18.42 -29.75
N ILE A 394 4.36 17.89 -29.03
CA ILE A 394 4.02 16.46 -29.06
C ILE A 394 3.46 16.12 -30.44
N LYS A 395 4.06 15.14 -31.09
CA LYS A 395 3.66 14.64 -32.41
C LYS A 395 2.90 13.33 -32.31
N ASN A 396 3.23 12.51 -31.33
CA ASN A 396 2.56 11.25 -31.11
C ASN A 396 2.81 10.73 -29.69
N ILE A 397 1.84 10.01 -29.14
CA ILE A 397 1.98 9.21 -27.92
C ILE A 397 1.40 7.85 -28.23
N LYS A 398 2.16 6.78 -27.93
CA LYS A 398 1.69 5.42 -28.16
C LYS A 398 2.17 4.49 -27.05
N VAL A 399 1.32 3.55 -26.67
CA VAL A 399 1.73 2.40 -25.88
C VAL A 399 2.65 1.54 -26.75
N GLU A 400 3.83 1.21 -26.25
CA GLU A 400 4.81 0.40 -26.96
C GLU A 400 4.77 -1.04 -26.48
N GLU A 401 4.68 -1.24 -25.15
CA GLU A 401 4.70 -2.56 -24.53
C GLU A 401 3.63 -2.65 -23.44
N ARG A 402 2.96 -3.80 -23.40
CA ARG A 402 2.06 -4.18 -22.33
C ARG A 402 2.62 -5.39 -21.59
N GLY A 403 2.32 -5.47 -20.30
CA GLY A 403 2.57 -6.64 -19.47
C GLY A 403 1.35 -7.53 -19.35
N ALA A 404 1.50 -8.59 -18.59
CA ALA A 404 0.45 -9.56 -18.32
C ALA A 404 -0.85 -8.89 -17.83
N GLY A 405 -1.99 -9.34 -18.31
CA GLY A 405 -3.28 -8.71 -18.05
C GLY A 405 -3.53 -7.40 -18.80
N GLY A 406 -2.59 -6.91 -19.62
CA GLY A 406 -2.74 -5.76 -20.51
C GLY A 406 -2.26 -4.40 -19.94
N VAL A 407 -1.61 -4.38 -18.78
CA VAL A 407 -1.07 -3.15 -18.19
C VAL A 407 -0.02 -2.49 -19.09
N CYS A 408 -0.01 -1.17 -19.18
CA CYS A 408 1.04 -0.44 -19.90
C CYS A 408 2.37 -0.55 -19.17
N ARG A 409 3.40 -1.11 -19.81
CA ARG A 409 4.78 -1.22 -19.31
C ARG A 409 5.71 -0.17 -19.91
N SER A 410 5.46 0.23 -21.15
CA SER A 410 6.18 1.33 -21.78
C SER A 410 5.30 2.16 -22.70
N VAL A 411 5.58 3.46 -22.73
CA VAL A 411 4.95 4.44 -23.62
C VAL A 411 6.01 5.27 -24.29
N ILE A 412 5.87 5.47 -25.61
CA ILE A 412 6.71 6.40 -26.38
C ILE A 412 6.00 7.73 -26.54
N ILE A 413 6.68 8.81 -26.21
CA ILE A 413 6.26 10.21 -26.43
C ILE A 413 7.18 10.83 -27.48
N GLU A 414 6.65 11.04 -28.68
CA GLU A 414 7.38 11.59 -29.83
C GLU A 414 7.15 13.10 -29.86
N GLY A 415 8.20 13.87 -29.59
CA GLY A 415 8.19 15.31 -29.70
C GLY A 415 8.92 15.82 -30.95
N SER A 416 8.72 17.10 -31.31
CA SER A 416 9.38 17.72 -32.45
C SER A 416 10.90 17.90 -32.25
N LYS A 417 11.40 17.83 -31.01
CA LYS A 417 12.82 17.98 -30.66
C LYS A 417 13.46 16.69 -30.17
N ASN A 418 12.77 15.93 -29.34
CA ASN A 418 13.26 14.67 -28.81
C ASN A 418 12.10 13.68 -28.65
N THR A 419 12.47 12.39 -28.66
CA THR A 419 11.56 11.28 -28.36
C THR A 419 11.97 10.62 -27.06
N TYR A 420 11.01 10.37 -26.19
CA TYR A 420 11.22 9.74 -24.89
C TYR A 420 10.44 8.45 -24.79
N LYS A 421 10.99 7.49 -24.01
CA LYS A 421 10.29 6.29 -23.57
C LYS A 421 10.11 6.39 -22.05
N VAL A 422 8.88 6.28 -21.61
CA VAL A 422 8.49 6.24 -20.19
C VAL A 422 8.23 4.78 -19.83
N LEU A 423 8.90 4.30 -18.80
CA LEU A 423 8.80 2.91 -18.34
C LEU A 423 8.05 2.83 -17.02
N LEU A 424 7.44 1.67 -16.78
CA LEU A 424 6.73 1.25 -15.59
C LEU A 424 5.40 1.98 -15.37
N GLU A 425 4.44 1.23 -14.93
CA GLU A 425 3.03 1.59 -14.80
C GLU A 425 2.82 2.93 -14.07
N TYR A 426 3.43 3.10 -12.90
CA TYR A 426 3.30 4.32 -12.10
C TYR A 426 3.79 5.57 -12.85
N ASN A 427 5.00 5.48 -13.46
CA ASN A 427 5.58 6.62 -14.16
C ASN A 427 4.77 7.00 -15.40
N ILE A 428 4.20 6.01 -16.10
CA ILE A 428 3.35 6.22 -17.26
C ILE A 428 2.09 6.99 -16.85
N ARG A 429 1.38 6.55 -15.81
CA ARG A 429 0.21 7.23 -15.27
C ARG A 429 0.52 8.64 -14.83
N TYR A 430 1.66 8.82 -14.14
CA TYR A 430 2.10 10.11 -13.62
C TYR A 430 2.42 11.08 -14.77
N VAL A 431 3.26 10.67 -15.70
CA VAL A 431 3.71 11.53 -16.81
C VAL A 431 2.56 11.91 -17.74
N LEU A 432 1.72 10.95 -18.15
CA LEU A 432 0.63 11.21 -19.10
C LEU A 432 -0.51 12.05 -18.50
N ASN A 433 -0.70 12.01 -17.18
CA ASN A 433 -1.72 12.84 -16.54
C ASN A 433 -1.39 14.35 -16.63
N GLY A 434 -0.14 14.72 -16.89
CA GLY A 434 0.27 16.11 -17.09
C GLY A 434 -0.19 17.06 -15.98
N SER A 435 -1.07 18.00 -16.29
CA SER A 435 -1.66 18.95 -15.34
C SER A 435 -2.93 18.45 -14.66
N GLY A 436 -3.32 17.20 -14.90
CA GLY A 436 -4.55 16.55 -14.42
C GLY A 436 -5.53 16.27 -15.57
N THR A 437 -6.40 15.27 -15.35
CA THR A 437 -7.33 14.79 -16.40
C THR A 437 -8.71 14.57 -15.79
N SER A 438 -9.76 15.09 -16.44
CA SER A 438 -11.15 14.76 -16.14
C SER A 438 -11.52 13.44 -16.83
N VAL A 439 -12.08 12.52 -16.09
CA VAL A 439 -12.48 11.20 -16.60
C VAL A 439 -13.97 10.96 -16.34
N ILE A 440 -14.65 10.30 -17.28
CA ILE A 440 -16.03 9.83 -17.15
C ILE A 440 -15.96 8.34 -16.83
N LYS A 441 -16.55 7.94 -15.71
CA LYS A 441 -16.64 6.55 -15.26
C LYS A 441 -17.80 5.80 -15.94
N ALA A 442 -17.83 4.47 -15.83
CA ALA A 442 -18.87 3.63 -16.40
C ALA A 442 -20.31 3.99 -15.95
N ASP A 443 -20.45 4.53 -14.74
CA ASP A 443 -21.72 5.03 -14.18
C ASP A 443 -22.11 6.44 -14.68
N GLY A 444 -21.33 7.03 -15.58
CA GLY A 444 -21.51 8.38 -16.11
C GLY A 444 -21.05 9.51 -15.20
N THR A 445 -20.50 9.21 -14.02
CA THR A 445 -19.98 10.26 -13.12
C THR A 445 -18.62 10.75 -13.60
N GLU A 446 -18.44 12.07 -13.53
CA GLU A 446 -17.18 12.72 -13.88
C GLU A 446 -16.31 12.90 -12.62
N THR A 447 -15.02 12.66 -12.77
CA THR A 447 -14.04 12.80 -11.69
C THR A 447 -12.74 13.39 -12.23
N TYR A 448 -12.19 14.38 -11.52
CA TYR A 448 -10.91 14.98 -11.87
C TYR A 448 -9.74 14.24 -11.19
N CYS A 449 -8.89 13.64 -12.00
CA CYS A 449 -7.68 12.96 -11.56
C CYS A 449 -6.52 13.94 -11.52
N LYS A 450 -6.16 14.42 -10.33
CA LYS A 450 -5.14 15.48 -10.16
C LYS A 450 -3.72 14.99 -10.42
N THR A 451 -3.35 13.83 -9.90
CA THR A 451 -1.95 13.38 -9.85
C THR A 451 -1.65 12.27 -10.86
N LEU A 452 -2.47 11.24 -10.93
CA LEU A 452 -2.27 10.05 -11.75
C LEU A 452 -3.49 9.80 -12.63
N LEU A 453 -3.30 9.18 -13.80
CA LEU A 453 -4.40 8.52 -14.50
C LEU A 453 -4.99 7.41 -13.60
N PRO A 454 -6.28 7.04 -13.75
CA PRO A 454 -6.93 6.07 -12.85
C PRO A 454 -6.19 4.73 -12.73
N SER A 455 -5.66 4.21 -13.83
CA SER A 455 -4.93 2.93 -13.88
C SER A 455 -3.92 2.92 -15.03
N GLY A 456 -3.06 1.89 -15.06
CA GLY A 456 -2.19 1.58 -16.20
C GLY A 456 -2.87 0.75 -17.31
N PHE A 457 -4.15 0.44 -17.17
CA PHE A 457 -4.93 -0.36 -18.13
C PHE A 457 -5.74 0.56 -19.04
N PHE A 458 -5.09 1.11 -20.04
CA PHE A 458 -5.71 2.02 -21.00
C PHE A 458 -5.10 1.90 -22.40
N TYR A 459 -5.83 2.43 -23.40
CA TYR A 459 -5.31 2.71 -24.72
C TYR A 459 -5.61 4.17 -25.11
N LEU A 460 -4.92 4.65 -26.15
CA LEU A 460 -4.97 6.03 -26.63
C LEU A 460 -5.39 6.04 -28.09
N ASP A 461 -6.35 6.90 -28.44
CA ASP A 461 -6.67 7.26 -29.82
C ASP A 461 -6.30 8.72 -30.06
N THR A 462 -5.58 8.94 -31.14
CA THR A 462 -5.12 10.27 -31.53
C THR A 462 -6.21 10.99 -32.31
N VAL A 463 -6.53 12.22 -31.90
CA VAL A 463 -7.45 13.09 -32.63
C VAL A 463 -6.64 14.05 -33.50
N HIS A 464 -6.93 14.07 -34.79
CA HIS A 464 -6.18 14.85 -35.79
C HIS A 464 -7.01 15.99 -36.35
N PHE A 465 -6.33 17.13 -36.59
CA PHE A 465 -6.80 18.19 -37.49
C PHE A 465 -5.77 18.37 -38.62
N GLY A 466 -6.12 17.89 -39.80
CA GLY A 466 -5.15 17.75 -40.90
C GLY A 466 -4.07 16.74 -40.55
N GLN A 467 -2.81 17.15 -40.58
CA GLN A 467 -1.66 16.33 -40.21
C GLN A 467 -1.22 16.53 -38.75
N ASN A 468 -1.86 17.42 -38.00
CA ASN A 468 -1.48 17.73 -36.64
C ASN A 468 -2.35 16.95 -35.65
N VAL A 469 -1.73 16.38 -34.62
CA VAL A 469 -2.41 15.87 -33.44
C VAL A 469 -2.88 17.07 -32.62
N ILE A 470 -4.17 17.09 -32.29
CA ILE A 470 -4.77 18.17 -31.51
C ILE A 470 -5.15 17.72 -30.09
N SER A 471 -5.51 16.45 -29.92
CA SER A 471 -5.87 15.87 -28.63
C SER A 471 -5.80 14.36 -28.68
N TYR A 472 -6.11 13.73 -27.54
CA TYR A 472 -6.18 12.28 -27.38
C TYR A 472 -7.50 11.88 -26.73
N ASN A 473 -8.05 10.77 -27.15
CA ASN A 473 -9.07 10.06 -26.40
C ASN A 473 -8.42 8.90 -25.68
N ILE A 474 -8.63 8.79 -24.37
CA ILE A 474 -8.08 7.74 -23.52
C ILE A 474 -9.23 6.87 -23.02
N TYR A 475 -9.14 5.57 -23.23
CA TYR A 475 -10.12 4.59 -22.78
C TYR A 475 -9.43 3.55 -21.91
N GLY A 476 -9.96 3.32 -20.73
CA GLY A 476 -9.34 2.41 -19.79
C GLY A 476 -10.32 1.75 -18.84
N GLY A 477 -9.78 1.01 -17.91
CA GLY A 477 -10.55 0.38 -16.85
C GLY A 477 -9.74 0.16 -15.59
N GLY A 478 -10.43 0.07 -14.46
CA GLY A 478 -9.84 -0.10 -13.15
C GLY A 478 -9.39 1.22 -12.49
N TYR A 479 -9.12 1.13 -11.18
CA TYR A 479 -8.60 2.21 -10.35
C TYR A 479 -7.53 1.66 -9.40
N GLY A 480 -6.28 2.06 -9.61
CA GLY A 480 -5.10 1.58 -8.92
C GLY A 480 -4.10 0.88 -9.85
N HIS A 481 -3.11 0.22 -9.27
CA HIS A 481 -1.99 -0.38 -10.01
C HIS A 481 -2.27 -1.77 -10.62
N GLY A 482 -3.29 -2.47 -10.15
CA GLY A 482 -3.68 -3.77 -10.71
C GLY A 482 -2.90 -4.98 -10.22
N VAL A 483 -1.98 -4.83 -9.26
CA VAL A 483 -1.18 -5.93 -8.70
C VAL A 483 -1.80 -6.43 -7.40
N GLY A 484 -1.95 -7.75 -7.25
CA GLY A 484 -2.52 -8.37 -6.05
C GLY A 484 -4.04 -8.25 -5.95
N LEU A 485 -4.56 -8.02 -4.74
CA LEU A 485 -5.99 -8.05 -4.46
C LEU A 485 -6.73 -6.81 -4.97
N SER A 486 -7.79 -7.01 -5.76
CA SER A 486 -8.79 -5.97 -6.01
C SER A 486 -9.79 -5.89 -4.85
N GLN A 487 -9.87 -4.74 -4.20
CA GLN A 487 -10.74 -4.53 -3.03
C GLN A 487 -12.22 -4.68 -3.38
N ASN A 488 -12.67 -4.06 -4.48
CA ASN A 488 -14.03 -4.24 -4.97
C ASN A 488 -14.28 -5.67 -5.46
N GLY A 489 -13.28 -6.30 -6.10
CA GLY A 489 -13.34 -7.70 -6.50
C GLY A 489 -13.55 -8.62 -5.31
N ALA A 490 -12.75 -8.46 -4.25
CA ALA A 490 -12.88 -9.21 -3.00
C ALA A 490 -14.28 -9.04 -2.36
N ASN A 491 -14.78 -7.80 -2.31
CA ASN A 491 -16.12 -7.52 -1.79
C ASN A 491 -17.23 -8.22 -2.59
N GLN A 492 -17.14 -8.22 -3.91
CA GLN A 492 -18.12 -8.92 -4.75
C GLN A 492 -18.00 -10.44 -4.65
N MET A 493 -16.82 -10.99 -4.45
CA MET A 493 -16.59 -12.42 -4.18
C MET A 493 -17.22 -12.80 -2.83
N ALA A 494 -17.01 -12.00 -1.77
CA ALA A 494 -17.62 -12.21 -0.46
C ALA A 494 -19.16 -12.17 -0.53
N LYS A 495 -19.76 -11.23 -1.27
CA LYS A 495 -21.22 -11.18 -1.53
C LYS A 495 -21.76 -12.44 -2.20
N LEU A 496 -20.93 -13.15 -2.94
CA LEU A 496 -21.29 -14.43 -3.57
C LEU A 496 -20.99 -15.64 -2.68
N GLY A 497 -20.59 -15.43 -1.42
CA GLY A 497 -20.38 -16.45 -0.41
C GLY A 497 -18.98 -17.01 -0.31
N MET A 498 -17.99 -16.42 -1.00
CA MET A 498 -16.58 -16.83 -0.83
C MET A 498 -16.06 -16.33 0.52
N ASN A 499 -15.37 -17.20 1.24
CA ASN A 499 -14.69 -16.84 2.47
C ASN A 499 -13.34 -16.13 2.21
N CYS A 500 -12.72 -15.58 3.26
CA CYS A 500 -11.50 -14.80 3.12
C CYS A 500 -10.32 -15.62 2.57
N GLN A 501 -10.23 -16.91 2.87
CA GLN A 501 -9.21 -17.81 2.34
C GLN A 501 -9.37 -18.04 0.84
N GLU A 502 -10.58 -18.33 0.38
CA GLU A 502 -10.90 -18.49 -1.04
C GLU A 502 -10.62 -17.21 -1.82
N ILE A 503 -10.94 -16.04 -1.25
CA ILE A 503 -10.64 -14.74 -1.84
C ILE A 503 -9.13 -14.55 -1.95
N LEU A 504 -8.37 -14.74 -0.87
CA LEU A 504 -6.93 -14.54 -0.86
C LEU A 504 -6.21 -15.50 -1.80
N PHE A 505 -6.58 -16.78 -1.83
CA PHE A 505 -5.95 -17.76 -2.70
C PHE A 505 -6.31 -17.58 -4.19
N LYS A 506 -7.38 -16.87 -4.50
CA LYS A 506 -7.65 -16.44 -5.89
C LYS A 506 -6.66 -15.38 -6.35
N PHE A 507 -6.26 -14.43 -5.48
CA PHE A 507 -5.33 -13.36 -5.83
C PHE A 507 -3.85 -13.71 -5.57
N PHE A 508 -3.61 -14.64 -4.65
CA PHE A 508 -2.28 -15.08 -4.23
C PHE A 508 -2.23 -16.63 -4.21
N PRO A 509 -2.32 -17.29 -5.40
CA PRO A 509 -2.35 -18.74 -5.48
C PRO A 509 -1.03 -19.35 -4.98
N GLY A 510 -1.13 -20.47 -4.26
CA GLY A 510 0.03 -21.19 -3.72
C GLY A 510 0.59 -20.61 -2.42
N THR A 511 -0.05 -19.57 -1.86
CA THR A 511 0.30 -19.06 -0.53
C THR A 511 -0.41 -19.85 0.58
N VAL A 512 0.09 -19.71 1.80
CA VAL A 512 -0.46 -20.37 3.00
C VAL A 512 -0.62 -19.35 4.13
N PHE A 513 -1.52 -19.63 5.07
CA PHE A 513 -1.64 -18.85 6.29
C PHE A 513 -0.66 -19.35 7.35
N VAL A 514 0.03 -18.40 7.98
CA VAL A 514 0.88 -18.64 9.15
C VAL A 514 0.42 -17.70 10.26
N SER A 515 0.33 -18.20 11.51
CA SER A 515 -0.02 -17.35 12.65
C SER A 515 1.15 -17.24 13.61
N TYR A 516 1.47 -16.03 14.08
CA TYR A 516 2.47 -15.81 15.11
C TYR A 516 1.93 -16.01 16.54
N GLU A 517 0.62 -16.15 16.74
CA GLU A 517 0.02 -16.38 18.06
C GLU A 517 -0.02 -17.85 18.48
N ASN A 518 0.25 -18.80 17.59
CA ASN A 518 0.08 -20.25 17.82
C ASN A 518 1.36 -21.00 18.20
N HIS A 519 2.39 -20.31 18.68
CA HIS A 519 3.62 -20.96 19.18
C HIS A 519 3.71 -21.00 20.71
N SER A 520 2.55 -20.99 21.43
CA SER A 520 2.49 -21.23 22.88
C SER A 520 2.16 -22.68 23.21
#